data_5677f112bfe39e9a75824fa984cb8bfe
#
_entry.id   5677f112bfe39e9a75824fa984cb8bfe
#
_cell.length_a   1.000
_cell.length_b   1.000
_cell.length_c   1.000
_cell.angle_alpha   90.00
_cell.angle_beta   90.00
_cell.angle_gamma   90.00
#
_symmetry.space_group_name_H-M   'P 1'
#
loop_
_entity.id
_entity.type
_entity.pdbx_description
1 polymer ?
#
loop_
_entity_poly.entity_id
_entity_poly.type
_entity_poly.pdbx_seq_one_letter_code
_entity_poly.pdbx_strand_id
1 'polypeptide(L)'
;MVSAADSNADTFAEGTVYTTFYHTGTMLDVMQYGFSDNVMLYINDTFIARYGYALVTGTAQSGAANTITLAAGSSTVSGYYNEYYVRIAGGTGTLNEVKQVTGYDGTTFIATVDSAWTTPPDSTTQYVIQEGTQPFVLDAQTGDVKYLHLRWNVSGQRKITIEQGIFAGVSADGPIAAAPLLATTPFMAIGDSFWEGDAAPNNVPNLIDIFAAALSWQTINLGNGGTGFIGTIAGRLNFQDRIAPPAEAWRVLLTATGGTFTISVVLNGVTSTTAPIPSNATQTAMQAALGALSNVTSAAGTFVVARGDISTPLIFVGHGVAGATLTVDGSQLTGGSISILGTYLGDVAENVPTDSTGKALPFFLLVSGSGNDTSYTDAQVQTAATYVAQQIVARFPTASTIFVGVLGDCNASSNLIGPTDVSRNAAIAAGAAFLPMINGKVPFVDTYAAGVGQPKIINGLGTVADPQAGTNSNLKSIVLAGHPTGAGAQFLANWLVPKVQSIVTTG
;
A
#
# COMPACT_ATOMS: atom_id res chain seq x y z
N MET A 1 -10.75 -22.73 -8.49
CA MET A 1 -9.48 -23.06 -7.84
C MET A 1 -8.68 -21.77 -7.89
N VAL A 2 -8.56 -21.10 -6.77
CA VAL A 2 -7.71 -19.92 -6.64
C VAL A 2 -6.31 -20.38 -7.04
N SER A 3 -5.59 -19.58 -7.80
CA SER A 3 -4.27 -20.00 -8.29
C SER A 3 -3.36 -20.33 -7.13
N ALA A 4 -2.50 -21.32 -7.28
CA ALA A 4 -1.53 -21.76 -6.27
C ALA A 4 -0.52 -20.65 -5.87
N ALA A 5 -0.59 -19.48 -6.47
CA ALA A 5 0.16 -18.29 -6.04
C ALA A 5 -0.21 -17.86 -4.62
N ASP A 6 -1.41 -18.24 -4.15
CA ASP A 6 -1.86 -17.89 -2.79
C ASP A 6 -1.36 -18.82 -1.69
N SER A 7 -0.61 -19.87 -2.04
CA SER A 7 0.02 -20.70 -1.02
C SER A 7 1.14 -19.99 -0.25
N ASN A 8 1.51 -18.79 -0.68
CA ASN A 8 2.47 -17.92 -0.01
C ASN A 8 1.81 -16.74 0.70
N ALA A 9 0.64 -16.95 1.31
CA ALA A 9 0.01 -15.96 2.18
C ALA A 9 0.94 -15.40 3.27
N ASP A 10 2.06 -16.05 3.49
CA ASP A 10 3.08 -15.63 4.45
C ASP A 10 3.97 -14.47 3.97
N THR A 11 3.82 -14.06 2.70
CA THR A 11 4.71 -13.04 2.09
C THR A 11 4.21 -11.60 2.23
N PHE A 12 3.06 -11.41 2.86
CA PHE A 12 2.30 -10.17 2.78
C PHE A 12 2.54 -9.18 3.91
N ALA A 13 3.66 -9.23 4.54
CA ALA A 13 4.00 -8.20 5.51
C ALA A 13 3.93 -6.79 4.91
N GLU A 14 4.10 -6.66 3.57
CA GLU A 14 4.18 -5.34 2.92
C GLU A 14 3.87 -5.39 1.41
N GLY A 15 3.22 -6.41 0.92
CA GLY A 15 2.99 -6.59 -0.51
C GLY A 15 1.51 -6.69 -0.87
N THR A 16 1.21 -6.36 -2.10
CA THR A 16 -0.13 -6.50 -2.66
C THR A 16 -0.42 -7.96 -2.98
N VAL A 17 -1.47 -8.51 -2.40
CA VAL A 17 -2.06 -9.75 -2.90
C VAL A 17 -2.94 -9.42 -4.09
N TYR A 18 -2.69 -10.10 -5.16
CA TYR A 18 -3.50 -10.01 -6.36
C TYR A 18 -4.20 -11.35 -6.59
N THR A 19 -5.52 -11.38 -6.41
CA THR A 19 -6.33 -12.57 -6.65
C THR A 19 -7.33 -12.31 -7.74
N THR A 20 -7.29 -13.09 -8.82
CA THR A 20 -8.24 -12.99 -9.94
C THR A 20 -8.88 -14.32 -10.24
N PHE A 21 -10.23 -14.34 -10.34
CA PHE A 21 -11.00 -15.52 -10.69
C PHE A 21 -12.31 -15.13 -11.40
N TYR A 22 -12.92 -16.08 -12.11
CA TYR A 22 -14.27 -15.94 -12.63
C TYR A 22 -15.28 -16.50 -11.62
N HIS A 23 -16.34 -15.78 -11.41
CA HIS A 23 -17.52 -16.23 -10.68
C HIS A 23 -18.75 -16.18 -11.59
N THR A 24 -19.58 -17.21 -11.54
CA THR A 24 -20.87 -17.25 -12.24
C THR A 24 -21.96 -17.53 -11.22
N GLY A 25 -22.77 -16.54 -10.90
CA GLY A 25 -23.79 -16.62 -9.85
C GLY A 25 -24.35 -15.26 -9.50
N THR A 26 -25.10 -15.21 -8.40
CA THR A 26 -25.69 -13.99 -7.86
C THR A 26 -25.13 -13.60 -6.50
N MET A 27 -24.37 -14.50 -5.86
CA MET A 27 -23.80 -14.30 -4.55
C MET A 27 -22.35 -14.78 -4.50
N LEU A 28 -21.47 -13.92 -3.98
CA LEU A 28 -20.09 -14.25 -3.70
C LEU A 28 -19.69 -13.60 -2.36
N ASP A 29 -19.21 -14.40 -1.44
CA ASP A 29 -18.60 -13.93 -0.20
C ASP A 29 -17.12 -14.22 -0.25
N VAL A 30 -16.31 -13.18 -0.17
CA VAL A 30 -14.84 -13.27 -0.15
C VAL A 30 -14.37 -13.15 1.28
N MET A 31 -13.66 -14.15 1.75
CA MET A 31 -13.05 -14.16 3.08
C MET A 31 -11.63 -13.60 3.00
N GLN A 32 -11.31 -12.71 3.92
CA GLN A 32 -9.98 -12.11 4.02
C GLN A 32 -9.49 -12.12 5.46
N TYR A 33 -8.19 -12.34 5.66
CA TYR A 33 -7.52 -12.13 6.93
C TYR A 33 -6.98 -10.71 7.03
N GLY A 34 -7.23 -10.05 8.15
CA GLY A 34 -6.78 -8.70 8.35
C GLY A 34 -7.42 -7.71 7.36
N PHE A 35 -7.22 -6.45 7.56
CA PHE A 35 -7.44 -5.42 6.55
C PHE A 35 -6.19 -4.57 6.51
N SER A 36 -5.50 -4.59 5.39
CA SER A 36 -4.84 -3.37 4.98
C SER A 36 -5.95 -2.37 4.63
N ASP A 37 -5.74 -1.11 4.88
CA ASP A 37 -6.72 -0.06 4.61
C ASP A 37 -7.00 0.15 3.12
N ASN A 38 -6.60 -0.79 2.27
CA ASN A 38 -6.47 -0.57 0.84
C ASN A 38 -6.90 -1.74 -0.04
N VAL A 39 -7.79 -2.63 0.44
CA VAL A 39 -8.29 -3.72 -0.43
C VAL A 39 -9.10 -3.14 -1.59
N MET A 40 -8.69 -3.42 -2.81
CA MET A 40 -9.36 -2.95 -4.02
C MET A 40 -10.10 -4.08 -4.71
N LEU A 41 -11.32 -3.78 -5.15
CA LEU A 41 -12.16 -4.69 -5.92
C LEU A 41 -12.33 -4.19 -7.35
N TYR A 42 -12.12 -5.08 -8.30
CA TYR A 42 -12.46 -4.87 -9.70
C TYR A 42 -13.44 -5.94 -10.15
N ILE A 43 -14.42 -5.56 -10.96
CA ILE A 43 -15.34 -6.47 -11.63
C ILE A 43 -15.26 -6.23 -13.13
N ASN A 44 -14.92 -7.28 -13.89
CA ASN A 44 -14.67 -7.21 -15.34
C ASN A 44 -13.65 -6.11 -15.69
N ASP A 45 -12.56 -6.06 -14.94
CA ASP A 45 -11.48 -5.09 -15.06
C ASP A 45 -11.89 -3.61 -14.83
N THR A 46 -13.10 -3.40 -14.31
CA THR A 46 -13.58 -2.08 -13.90
C THR A 46 -13.41 -1.94 -12.40
N PHE A 47 -12.72 -0.91 -11.96
CA PHE A 47 -12.62 -0.57 -10.54
C PHE A 47 -14.00 -0.32 -9.96
N ILE A 48 -14.32 -0.98 -8.85
CA ILE A 48 -15.62 -0.89 -8.18
C ILE A 48 -15.49 -0.10 -6.89
N ALA A 49 -14.55 -0.49 -6.05
CA ALA A 49 -14.38 0.15 -4.77
C ALA A 49 -13.04 -0.24 -4.13
N ARG A 50 -12.61 0.58 -3.21
CA ARG A 50 -11.56 0.32 -2.25
C ARG A 50 -12.21 0.09 -0.89
N TYR A 51 -11.72 -0.88 -0.15
CA TYR A 51 -12.24 -1.26 1.17
C TYR A 51 -11.19 -1.03 2.22
N GLY A 52 -11.59 -0.37 3.27
CA GLY A 52 -10.85 -0.15 4.48
C GLY A 52 -11.79 -0.18 5.68
N TYR A 53 -11.31 0.19 6.83
CA TYR A 53 -12.15 0.34 8.01
C TYR A 53 -13.27 1.36 7.76
N ALA A 54 -14.43 1.15 8.38
CA ALA A 54 -15.33 2.25 8.61
C ALA A 54 -14.53 3.37 9.29
N LEU A 55 -14.26 4.44 8.56
CA LEU A 55 -13.43 5.54 9.06
C LEU A 55 -14.05 6.15 10.31
N VAL A 56 -15.38 6.31 10.28
CA VAL A 56 -16.15 6.87 11.38
C VAL A 56 -17.52 6.21 11.40
N THR A 57 -17.95 5.81 12.58
CA THR A 57 -19.35 5.46 12.87
C THR A 57 -19.93 6.46 13.82
N GLY A 58 -21.19 6.80 13.69
CA GLY A 58 -21.81 7.75 14.61
C GLY A 58 -23.32 7.82 14.48
N THR A 59 -23.90 8.62 15.36
CA THR A 59 -25.30 9.05 15.24
C THR A 59 -25.30 10.50 14.76
N ALA A 60 -26.06 10.78 13.71
CA ALA A 60 -26.17 12.11 13.18
C ALA A 60 -26.79 13.07 14.20
N GLN A 61 -26.41 14.33 14.13
CA GLN A 61 -27.03 15.38 14.92
C GLN A 61 -28.33 15.88 14.27
N SER A 62 -28.36 15.91 12.94
CA SER A 62 -29.47 16.33 12.10
C SER A 62 -29.19 16.00 10.65
N GLY A 63 -30.12 16.34 9.74
CA GLY A 63 -29.89 16.27 8.31
C GLY A 63 -30.98 17.01 7.53
N ALA A 64 -30.79 17.09 6.22
CA ALA A 64 -31.73 17.66 5.29
C ALA A 64 -31.69 16.85 3.99
N ALA A 65 -32.40 17.28 2.93
CA ALA A 65 -32.48 16.54 1.69
C ALA A 65 -31.09 16.13 1.14
N ASN A 66 -30.08 16.99 1.18
CA ASN A 66 -28.77 16.73 0.63
C ASN A 66 -27.64 16.88 1.66
N THR A 67 -27.96 16.84 2.94
CA THR A 67 -26.94 16.95 3.99
C THR A 67 -27.18 15.99 5.12
N ILE A 68 -26.10 15.67 5.83
CA ILE A 68 -26.11 15.02 7.13
C ILE A 68 -25.14 15.75 8.06
N THR A 69 -25.56 16.07 9.27
CA THR A 69 -24.67 16.62 10.29
C THR A 69 -24.10 15.48 11.09
N LEU A 70 -22.82 15.26 10.94
CA LEU A 70 -22.10 14.16 11.62
C LEU A 70 -22.01 14.38 13.13
N ALA A 71 -21.64 13.35 13.87
CA ALA A 71 -21.45 13.44 15.31
C ALA A 71 -20.42 14.51 15.70
N ALA A 72 -20.57 15.12 16.88
CA ALA A 72 -19.69 16.18 17.37
C ALA A 72 -18.21 15.76 17.53
N GLY A 73 -17.91 14.47 17.53
CA GLY A 73 -16.54 13.93 17.54
C GLY A 73 -15.91 13.77 16.16
N SER A 74 -16.59 14.19 15.09
CA SER A 74 -16.09 14.13 13.72
C SER A 74 -14.92 15.11 13.51
N SER A 75 -14.20 14.99 12.40
CA SER A 75 -13.05 15.84 12.10
C SER A 75 -13.43 17.32 12.08
N THR A 76 -12.59 18.17 12.67
CA THR A 76 -12.73 19.63 12.63
C THR A 76 -12.12 20.25 11.37
N VAL A 77 -11.55 19.42 10.48
CA VAL A 77 -10.93 19.88 9.24
C VAL A 77 -11.97 19.91 8.12
N SER A 78 -12.25 21.07 7.54
CA SER A 78 -13.17 21.17 6.40
C SER A 78 -12.61 20.40 5.20
N GLY A 79 -13.51 19.70 4.50
CA GLY A 79 -13.17 18.84 3.38
C GLY A 79 -12.63 17.45 3.77
N TYR A 80 -12.46 17.14 5.07
CA TYR A 80 -11.86 15.90 5.55
C TYR A 80 -12.54 14.64 4.99
N TYR A 81 -13.88 14.67 4.88
CA TYR A 81 -14.66 13.54 4.37
C TYR A 81 -15.08 13.69 2.90
N ASN A 82 -14.58 14.69 2.17
CA ASN A 82 -14.89 14.82 0.75
C ASN A 82 -14.46 13.56 -0.01
N GLU A 83 -15.30 13.16 -0.96
CA GLU A 83 -15.13 11.96 -1.80
C GLU A 83 -15.35 10.61 -1.09
N TYR A 84 -15.47 10.60 0.24
CA TYR A 84 -15.94 9.43 0.98
C TYR A 84 -17.44 9.24 0.83
N TYR A 85 -17.96 8.14 1.35
CA TYR A 85 -19.38 7.82 1.28
C TYR A 85 -19.97 7.75 2.67
N VAL A 86 -21.15 8.33 2.84
CA VAL A 86 -21.98 8.14 4.02
C VAL A 86 -23.00 7.06 3.74
N ARG A 87 -23.02 6.02 4.55
CA ARG A 87 -24.04 4.97 4.52
C ARG A 87 -24.91 5.07 5.76
N ILE A 88 -26.21 4.98 5.57
CA ILE A 88 -27.18 4.87 6.67
C ILE A 88 -27.11 3.44 7.24
N ALA A 89 -26.78 3.33 8.52
CA ALA A 89 -26.60 2.07 9.22
C ALA A 89 -27.77 1.71 10.15
N GLY A 90 -28.66 2.66 10.43
CA GLY A 90 -29.82 2.46 11.31
C GLY A 90 -30.54 3.78 11.65
N GLY A 91 -31.59 3.71 12.44
CA GLY A 91 -32.41 4.87 12.79
C GLY A 91 -33.25 5.39 11.63
N THR A 92 -33.51 6.69 11.60
CA THR A 92 -34.21 7.35 10.49
C THR A 92 -33.33 7.38 9.26
N GLY A 93 -33.90 7.13 8.09
CA GLY A 93 -33.22 7.03 6.81
C GLY A 93 -33.46 5.68 6.16
N THR A 94 -33.13 5.57 4.88
CA THR A 94 -33.23 4.27 4.16
C THR A 94 -32.00 3.44 4.50
N LEU A 95 -32.20 2.31 5.19
CA LEU A 95 -31.11 1.41 5.59
C LEU A 95 -30.25 1.00 4.37
N ASN A 96 -28.95 1.11 4.53
CA ASN A 96 -27.94 0.87 3.50
C ASN A 96 -27.98 1.86 2.31
N GLU A 97 -28.72 2.94 2.38
CA GLU A 97 -28.58 4.02 1.40
C GLU A 97 -27.20 4.65 1.54
N VAL A 98 -26.50 4.80 0.42
CA VAL A 98 -25.13 5.33 0.35
C VAL A 98 -25.12 6.56 -0.54
N LYS A 99 -24.47 7.62 -0.09
CA LYS A 99 -24.28 8.88 -0.82
C LYS A 99 -22.82 9.31 -0.76
N GLN A 100 -22.31 9.87 -1.83
CA GLN A 100 -20.97 10.45 -1.82
C GLN A 100 -20.97 11.82 -1.14
N VAL A 101 -19.99 12.04 -0.28
CA VAL A 101 -19.76 13.35 0.33
C VAL A 101 -19.05 14.22 -0.69
N THR A 102 -19.73 15.26 -1.16
CA THR A 102 -19.20 16.25 -2.12
C THR A 102 -18.62 17.50 -1.44
N GLY A 103 -18.93 17.68 -0.17
CA GLY A 103 -18.40 18.77 0.64
C GLY A 103 -18.58 18.48 2.12
N TYR A 104 -17.59 18.88 2.93
CA TYR A 104 -17.65 18.75 4.39
C TYR A 104 -17.15 20.02 5.06
N ASP A 105 -17.92 20.53 6.01
CA ASP A 105 -17.54 21.65 6.87
C ASP A 105 -17.19 21.13 8.28
N GLY A 106 -15.91 21.19 8.62
CA GLY A 106 -15.40 20.74 9.93
C GLY A 106 -15.78 21.66 11.09
N THR A 107 -16.33 22.84 10.87
CA THR A 107 -16.82 23.73 11.93
C THR A 107 -18.23 23.35 12.35
N THR A 108 -19.08 23.02 11.39
CA THR A 108 -20.49 22.66 11.61
C THR A 108 -20.75 21.15 11.57
N PHE A 109 -19.76 20.37 11.20
CA PHE A 109 -19.82 18.92 10.95
C PHE A 109 -20.83 18.53 9.87
N ILE A 110 -21.19 19.44 8.99
CA ILE A 110 -22.14 19.19 7.90
C ILE A 110 -21.42 18.56 6.71
N ALA A 111 -21.84 17.35 6.34
CA ALA A 111 -21.48 16.70 5.10
C ALA A 111 -22.59 16.95 4.06
N THR A 112 -22.23 17.55 2.93
CA THR A 112 -23.09 17.69 1.74
C THR A 112 -22.89 16.47 0.88
N VAL A 113 -23.98 15.88 0.37
CA VAL A 113 -23.96 14.66 -0.46
C VAL A 113 -24.36 14.95 -1.90
N ASP A 114 -23.94 14.06 -2.79
CA ASP A 114 -24.08 14.15 -4.25
C ASP A 114 -25.51 14.16 -4.75
N SER A 115 -26.43 13.56 -3.98
CA SER A 115 -27.86 13.50 -4.33
C SER A 115 -28.75 13.44 -3.08
N ALA A 116 -30.02 13.75 -3.23
CA ALA A 116 -30.96 13.79 -2.10
C ALA A 116 -31.14 12.40 -1.47
N TRP A 117 -31.25 12.37 -0.14
CA TRP A 117 -31.65 11.22 0.62
C TRP A 117 -33.10 10.81 0.27
N THR A 118 -33.38 9.52 0.16
CA THR A 118 -34.74 9.03 0.03
C THR A 118 -35.59 9.41 1.24
N THR A 119 -35.00 9.33 2.43
CA THR A 119 -35.55 9.85 3.68
C THR A 119 -34.44 10.67 4.35
N PRO A 120 -34.60 11.97 4.54
CA PRO A 120 -33.59 12.81 5.18
C PRO A 120 -33.18 12.29 6.56
N PRO A 121 -31.90 12.25 6.88
CA PRO A 121 -31.41 11.87 8.19
C PRO A 121 -31.90 12.83 9.30
N ASP A 122 -31.99 12.29 10.51
CA ASP A 122 -32.28 13.07 11.71
C ASP A 122 -31.36 12.67 12.87
N SER A 123 -31.66 13.12 14.08
CA SER A 123 -30.86 12.84 15.28
C SER A 123 -30.90 11.38 15.75
N THR A 124 -31.68 10.52 15.13
CA THR A 124 -31.71 9.06 15.39
C THR A 124 -30.92 8.26 14.35
N THR A 125 -30.55 8.90 13.24
CA THR A 125 -29.86 8.25 12.12
C THR A 125 -28.48 7.80 12.56
N GLN A 126 -28.23 6.51 12.45
CA GLN A 126 -26.90 5.93 12.58
C GLN A 126 -26.24 5.89 11.23
N TYR A 127 -24.99 6.30 11.15
CA TYR A 127 -24.23 6.35 9.89
C TYR A 127 -22.86 5.72 10.01
N VAL A 128 -22.32 5.36 8.87
CA VAL A 128 -20.94 4.96 8.68
C VAL A 128 -20.33 5.83 7.57
N ILE A 129 -19.21 6.46 7.83
CA ILE A 129 -18.35 6.99 6.77
C ILE A 129 -17.51 5.84 6.27
N GLN A 130 -17.59 5.56 4.99
CA GLN A 130 -16.96 4.42 4.36
C GLN A 130 -16.32 4.80 3.03
N GLU A 131 -15.55 3.91 2.56
CA GLU A 131 -14.83 3.97 1.32
C GLU A 131 -15.59 3.13 0.27
N GLY A 132 -16.18 3.78 -0.75
CA GLY A 132 -16.89 3.12 -1.84
C GLY A 132 -18.40 3.07 -1.75
N THR A 133 -19.03 2.84 -2.90
CA THR A 133 -20.49 2.96 -3.12
C THR A 133 -21.31 1.75 -2.70
N GLN A 134 -20.66 0.59 -2.54
CA GLN A 134 -21.39 -0.63 -2.26
C GLN A 134 -21.69 -0.75 -0.76
N PRO A 135 -22.90 -1.17 -0.39
CA PRO A 135 -23.21 -1.46 0.99
C PRO A 135 -22.50 -2.76 1.40
N PHE A 136 -21.27 -2.66 1.90
CA PHE A 136 -20.63 -3.81 2.49
C PHE A 136 -21.02 -3.94 3.94
N VAL A 137 -21.63 -5.04 4.24
CA VAL A 137 -21.71 -5.50 5.61
C VAL A 137 -20.38 -6.22 5.88
N LEU A 138 -19.46 -5.52 6.50
CA LEU A 138 -18.37 -6.17 7.18
C LEU A 138 -18.97 -6.83 8.41
N ASP A 139 -19.34 -8.10 8.28
CA ASP A 139 -19.72 -8.87 9.44
C ASP A 139 -18.44 -9.14 10.24
N ALA A 140 -18.30 -8.42 11.35
CA ALA A 140 -17.23 -8.64 12.32
C ALA A 140 -17.56 -9.93 13.08
N GLN A 141 -17.36 -11.06 12.44
CA GLN A 141 -17.36 -12.35 13.13
C GLN A 141 -16.09 -12.46 13.97
N THR A 142 -16.24 -13.11 15.10
CA THR A 142 -15.21 -13.34 16.11
C THR A 142 -13.96 -13.96 15.48
N GLY A 143 -12.90 -13.19 15.38
CA GLY A 143 -11.62 -13.54 14.77
C GLY A 143 -11.21 -12.51 13.73
N ASP A 144 -9.98 -12.62 13.25
CA ASP A 144 -9.38 -11.69 12.29
C ASP A 144 -9.87 -11.89 10.84
N VAL A 145 -10.89 -12.73 10.62
CA VAL A 145 -11.47 -13.01 9.30
C VAL A 145 -12.63 -12.07 9.03
N LYS A 146 -12.57 -11.37 7.93
CA LYS A 146 -13.62 -10.45 7.47
C LYS A 146 -14.18 -10.91 6.13
N TYR A 147 -15.44 -10.60 5.87
CA TYR A 147 -16.15 -11.03 4.69
C TYR A 147 -16.53 -9.85 3.82
N LEU A 148 -16.24 -9.98 2.55
CA LEU A 148 -16.72 -9.10 1.47
C LEU A 148 -17.92 -9.77 0.82
N HIS A 149 -19.13 -9.24 1.03
CA HIS A 149 -20.38 -9.81 0.50
C HIS A 149 -20.77 -9.14 -0.81
N LEU A 150 -20.61 -9.82 -1.94
CA LEU A 150 -21.02 -9.34 -3.25
C LEU A 150 -22.35 -9.97 -3.65
N ARG A 151 -23.29 -9.15 -4.12
CA ARG A 151 -24.63 -9.57 -4.51
C ARG A 151 -25.02 -8.95 -5.84
N TRP A 152 -25.67 -9.73 -6.69
CA TRP A 152 -26.16 -9.29 -7.99
C TRP A 152 -27.59 -9.75 -8.22
N ASN A 153 -28.37 -8.94 -8.93
CA ASN A 153 -29.77 -9.25 -9.23
C ASN A 153 -29.90 -10.31 -10.33
N VAL A 154 -28.88 -10.56 -11.11
CA VAL A 154 -28.87 -11.48 -12.25
C VAL A 154 -27.63 -12.34 -12.21
N SER A 155 -27.81 -13.66 -12.41
CA SER A 155 -26.67 -14.56 -12.59
C SER A 155 -25.94 -14.22 -13.89
N GLY A 156 -24.61 -14.32 -13.86
CA GLY A 156 -23.76 -14.06 -15.00
C GLY A 156 -22.29 -14.26 -14.64
N GLN A 157 -21.48 -14.61 -15.64
CA GLN A 157 -20.03 -14.71 -15.42
C GLN A 157 -19.42 -13.32 -15.22
N ARG A 158 -18.62 -13.19 -14.18
CA ARG A 158 -17.87 -11.97 -13.85
C ARG A 158 -16.43 -12.34 -13.52
N LYS A 159 -15.52 -11.55 -14.01
CA LYS A 159 -14.12 -11.57 -13.58
C LYS A 159 -14.04 -10.74 -12.30
N ILE A 160 -13.59 -11.34 -11.23
CA ILE A 160 -13.39 -10.68 -9.93
C ILE A 160 -11.90 -10.57 -9.72
N THR A 161 -11.40 -9.36 -9.45
CA THR A 161 -10.02 -9.10 -9.07
C THR A 161 -10.02 -8.39 -7.72
N ILE A 162 -9.22 -8.88 -6.80
CA ILE A 162 -9.03 -8.31 -5.47
C ILE A 162 -7.55 -8.04 -5.30
N GLU A 163 -7.21 -6.83 -4.91
CA GLU A 163 -5.85 -6.38 -4.67
C GLU A 163 -5.69 -5.93 -3.21
N GLN A 164 -4.50 -6.06 -2.68
CA GLN A 164 -4.11 -5.60 -1.33
C GLN A 164 -4.89 -6.25 -0.17
N GLY A 165 -5.41 -7.46 -0.35
CA GLY A 165 -6.07 -8.22 0.71
C GLY A 165 -5.41 -9.57 0.95
N ILE A 166 -5.45 -10.09 2.17
CA ILE A 166 -5.05 -11.47 2.43
C ILE A 166 -6.26 -12.36 2.17
N PHE A 167 -6.27 -13.00 1.03
CA PHE A 167 -7.36 -13.87 0.62
C PHE A 167 -7.37 -15.17 1.44
N ALA A 168 -8.46 -15.43 2.15
CA ALA A 168 -8.65 -16.63 2.95
C ALA A 168 -9.54 -17.68 2.25
N GLY A 169 -10.35 -17.23 1.29
CA GLY A 169 -11.24 -18.12 0.55
C GLY A 169 -12.48 -17.41 0.02
N VAL A 170 -13.33 -18.17 -0.64
CA VAL A 170 -14.64 -17.70 -1.13
C VAL A 170 -15.74 -18.69 -0.81
N SER A 171 -16.96 -18.16 -0.58
CA SER A 171 -18.22 -18.90 -0.61
C SER A 171 -19.10 -18.30 -1.70
N ALA A 172 -19.67 -19.12 -2.57
CA ALA A 172 -20.42 -18.66 -3.74
C ALA A 172 -21.60 -19.57 -4.03
N ASP A 173 -22.65 -19.00 -4.64
CA ASP A 173 -23.84 -19.72 -5.10
C ASP A 173 -23.67 -20.36 -6.49
N GLY A 174 -22.53 -20.15 -7.12
CA GLY A 174 -22.25 -20.67 -8.47
C GLY A 174 -20.78 -20.98 -8.70
N PRO A 175 -20.45 -21.49 -9.89
CA PRO A 175 -19.10 -21.91 -10.22
C PRO A 175 -18.06 -20.79 -10.07
N ILE A 176 -16.92 -21.18 -9.49
CA ILE A 176 -15.70 -20.37 -9.49
C ILE A 176 -14.69 -21.06 -10.40
N ALA A 177 -14.10 -20.31 -11.31
CA ALA A 177 -13.07 -20.78 -12.21
C ALA A 177 -11.84 -19.87 -12.16
N ALA A 178 -10.67 -20.45 -12.35
CA ALA A 178 -9.45 -19.64 -12.51
C ALA A 178 -9.64 -18.66 -13.69
N ALA A 179 -9.35 -17.39 -13.47
CA ALA A 179 -9.22 -16.48 -14.60
C ALA A 179 -7.95 -16.88 -15.38
N PRO A 180 -8.00 -16.93 -16.72
CA PRO A 180 -6.78 -17.03 -17.47
C PRO A 180 -5.89 -15.82 -17.08
N LEU A 181 -4.64 -16.09 -16.78
CA LEU A 181 -3.66 -15.02 -16.67
C LEU A 181 -3.75 -14.22 -17.97
N LEU A 182 -4.10 -12.95 -17.87
CA LEU A 182 -4.10 -12.08 -19.03
C LEU A 182 -2.69 -12.13 -19.64
N ALA A 183 -2.64 -12.13 -20.96
CA ALA A 183 -1.38 -12.01 -21.71
C ALA A 183 -0.82 -10.57 -21.60
N THR A 184 -0.95 -9.95 -20.44
CA THR A 184 -0.45 -8.61 -20.14
C THR A 184 0.93 -8.75 -19.51
N THR A 185 1.80 -7.83 -19.82
CA THR A 185 3.13 -7.82 -19.22
C THR A 185 3.00 -7.59 -17.73
N PRO A 186 3.52 -8.48 -16.88
CA PRO A 186 3.50 -8.29 -15.44
C PRO A 186 4.27 -7.01 -15.07
N PHE A 187 3.73 -6.26 -14.13
CA PHE A 187 4.26 -5.00 -13.68
C PHE A 187 4.28 -4.94 -12.15
N MET A 188 5.45 -4.70 -11.59
CA MET A 188 5.63 -4.44 -10.18
C MET A 188 6.00 -2.99 -9.94
N ALA A 189 5.47 -2.40 -8.87
CA ALA A 189 5.85 -1.07 -8.42
C ALA A 189 6.28 -1.12 -6.97
N ILE A 190 7.52 -0.76 -6.69
CA ILE A 190 8.03 -0.55 -5.35
C ILE A 190 8.15 0.96 -5.09
N GLY A 191 7.58 1.43 -4.00
CA GLY A 191 7.53 2.86 -3.72
C GLY A 191 7.08 3.16 -2.31
N ASP A 192 6.86 4.44 -2.06
CA ASP A 192 6.39 4.99 -0.80
C ASP A 192 4.86 5.12 -0.74
N SER A 193 4.35 6.00 0.12
CA SER A 193 2.92 6.24 0.31
C SER A 193 2.17 6.73 -0.94
N PHE A 194 2.84 7.38 -1.89
CA PHE A 194 2.23 7.75 -3.17
C PHE A 194 1.80 6.53 -3.98
N TRP A 195 2.56 5.45 -3.88
CA TRP A 195 2.31 4.19 -4.58
C TRP A 195 1.41 3.25 -3.78
N GLU A 196 1.55 3.25 -2.46
CA GLU A 196 0.64 2.54 -1.56
C GLU A 196 -0.80 3.05 -1.74
N GLY A 197 -0.93 4.34 -2.03
CA GLY A 197 -2.21 5.00 -2.21
C GLY A 197 -2.80 5.52 -0.92
N ASP A 198 -1.97 5.76 0.10
CA ASP A 198 -2.34 6.51 1.30
C ASP A 198 -3.01 7.81 0.88
N ALA A 199 -4.19 8.10 1.38
CA ALA A 199 -4.99 9.28 1.06
C ALA A 199 -5.58 9.37 -0.37
N ALA A 200 -5.43 8.37 -1.22
CA ALA A 200 -6.31 8.30 -2.38
C ALA A 200 -7.74 8.04 -1.87
N PRO A 201 -8.73 8.82 -2.30
CA PRO A 201 -10.11 8.53 -1.95
C PRO A 201 -10.50 7.14 -2.46
N ASN A 202 -11.33 6.48 -1.75
CA ASN A 202 -11.56 5.04 -1.81
C ASN A 202 -12.50 4.62 -2.93
N ASN A 203 -12.97 5.55 -3.69
CA ASN A 203 -13.74 5.35 -4.92
C ASN A 203 -12.89 5.55 -6.18
N VAL A 204 -11.59 5.81 -6.03
CA VAL A 204 -10.69 6.03 -7.15
C VAL A 204 -9.50 5.07 -7.01
N PRO A 205 -9.12 4.39 -8.09
CA PRO A 205 -7.91 3.58 -8.11
C PRO A 205 -6.71 4.41 -7.66
N ASN A 206 -5.75 3.80 -6.98
CA ASN A 206 -4.52 4.50 -6.64
C ASN A 206 -3.71 4.84 -7.90
N LEU A 207 -2.66 5.65 -7.72
CA LEU A 207 -1.80 6.10 -8.81
C LEU A 207 -1.30 4.94 -9.68
N ILE A 208 -0.89 3.85 -9.06
CA ILE A 208 -0.29 2.71 -9.77
C ILE A 208 -1.32 1.94 -10.60
N ASP A 209 -2.54 1.80 -10.10
CA ASP A 209 -3.60 1.10 -10.84
C ASP A 209 -4.05 1.87 -12.06
N ILE A 210 -4.21 3.20 -11.92
CA ILE A 210 -4.53 4.08 -13.03
C ILE A 210 -3.41 4.01 -14.09
N PHE A 211 -2.16 4.06 -13.64
CA PHE A 211 -0.98 3.98 -14.48
C PHE A 211 -0.92 2.64 -15.23
N ALA A 212 -1.06 1.53 -14.52
CA ALA A 212 -1.00 0.19 -15.10
C ALA A 212 -2.17 -0.07 -16.07
N ALA A 213 -3.37 0.35 -15.71
CA ALA A 213 -4.54 0.24 -16.58
C ALA A 213 -4.33 0.98 -17.90
N ALA A 214 -3.75 2.19 -17.87
CA ALA A 214 -3.45 2.97 -19.08
C ALA A 214 -2.41 2.31 -19.99
N LEU A 215 -1.57 1.42 -19.46
CA LEU A 215 -0.56 0.66 -20.19
C LEU A 215 -1.02 -0.77 -20.51
N SER A 216 -2.19 -1.17 -20.09
CA SER A 216 -2.69 -2.56 -20.16
C SER A 216 -1.72 -3.55 -19.49
N TRP A 217 -1.13 -3.15 -18.36
CA TRP A 217 -0.23 -3.96 -17.55
C TRP A 217 -0.96 -4.57 -16.36
N GLN A 218 -0.49 -5.74 -15.94
CA GLN A 218 -0.97 -6.38 -14.72
C GLN A 218 -0.14 -5.92 -13.54
N THR A 219 -0.77 -5.26 -12.57
CA THR A 219 -0.09 -4.64 -11.42
C THR A 219 0.17 -5.61 -10.30
N ILE A 220 1.38 -5.54 -9.72
CA ILE A 220 1.70 -5.97 -8.36
C ILE A 220 2.21 -4.71 -7.64
N ASN A 221 1.37 -4.15 -6.78
CA ASN A 221 1.73 -2.93 -6.06
C ASN A 221 2.46 -3.29 -4.77
N LEU A 222 3.73 -2.95 -4.69
CA LEU A 222 4.58 -3.07 -3.52
C LEU A 222 4.85 -1.68 -2.89
N GLY A 223 3.92 -0.74 -3.01
CA GLY A 223 3.99 0.56 -2.33
C GLY A 223 3.93 0.38 -0.82
N ASN A 224 4.73 1.14 -0.07
CA ASN A 224 4.75 1.11 1.38
C ASN A 224 5.09 2.50 1.94
N GLY A 225 4.10 3.14 2.56
CA GLY A 225 4.20 4.52 3.03
C GLY A 225 5.33 4.72 4.04
N GLY A 226 5.92 5.90 4.05
CA GLY A 226 7.01 6.23 4.97
C GLY A 226 8.33 5.55 4.65
N THR A 227 8.46 4.87 3.51
CA THR A 227 9.71 4.22 3.08
C THR A 227 10.39 5.00 1.96
N GLY A 228 11.69 4.80 1.80
CA GLY A 228 12.52 5.40 0.77
C GLY A 228 13.69 4.48 0.40
N PHE A 229 14.66 4.99 -0.33
CA PHE A 229 15.87 4.21 -0.63
C PHE A 229 16.61 3.80 0.65
N ILE A 230 16.65 4.69 1.66
CA ILE A 230 17.29 4.47 2.96
C ILE A 230 16.29 4.66 4.10
N GLY A 231 15.47 5.71 3.99
CA GLY A 231 14.54 6.13 5.02
C GLY A 231 13.45 5.11 5.27
N THR A 232 13.06 4.97 6.52
CA THR A 232 11.93 4.14 6.93
C THR A 232 11.31 4.71 8.20
N ILE A 233 10.03 4.53 8.37
CA ILE A 233 9.36 4.72 9.66
C ILE A 233 9.37 3.39 10.42
N ALA A 234 9.18 3.47 11.74
CA ALA A 234 9.15 2.29 12.60
C ALA A 234 8.14 1.24 12.08
N GLY A 235 8.60 0.01 11.96
CA GLY A 235 7.78 -1.11 11.50
C GLY A 235 7.73 -1.32 9.99
N ARG A 236 8.55 -0.61 9.21
CA ARG A 236 8.63 -0.78 7.75
C ARG A 236 10.07 -0.93 7.27
N LEU A 237 10.28 -1.55 6.11
CA LEU A 237 11.59 -1.74 5.49
C LEU A 237 11.83 -0.70 4.39
N ASN A 238 13.07 -0.27 4.22
CA ASN A 238 13.49 0.58 3.10
C ASN A 238 13.62 -0.22 1.79
N PHE A 239 13.85 0.44 0.67
CA PHE A 239 13.93 -0.23 -0.63
C PHE A 239 15.13 -1.18 -0.74
N GLN A 240 16.25 -0.90 -0.07
CA GLN A 240 17.40 -1.79 -0.08
C GLN A 240 17.02 -3.15 0.51
N ASP A 241 16.39 -3.17 1.67
CA ASP A 241 15.99 -4.41 2.36
C ASP A 241 14.84 -5.12 1.64
N ARG A 242 13.94 -4.38 1.00
CA ARG A 242 12.81 -4.92 0.24
C ARG A 242 13.21 -5.53 -1.11
N ILE A 243 14.34 -5.09 -1.67
CA ILE A 243 14.87 -5.59 -2.95
C ILE A 243 15.96 -6.62 -2.73
N ALA A 244 16.85 -6.37 -1.79
CA ALA A 244 18.00 -7.21 -1.52
C ALA A 244 18.34 -7.24 -0.02
N PRO A 245 17.50 -7.87 0.81
CA PRO A 245 17.81 -8.04 2.21
C PRO A 245 19.13 -8.83 2.36
N PRO A 246 19.86 -8.63 3.45
CA PRO A 246 20.99 -9.49 3.80
C PRO A 246 20.52 -10.94 4.01
N ALA A 247 21.47 -11.88 3.99
CA ALA A 247 21.17 -13.30 4.22
C ALA A 247 20.56 -13.55 5.62
N GLU A 248 20.88 -12.67 6.56
CA GLU A 248 20.36 -12.66 7.93
C GLU A 248 19.01 -11.93 8.03
N ALA A 249 18.05 -12.39 7.24
CA ALA A 249 16.67 -11.92 7.27
C ALA A 249 15.71 -13.07 7.48
N TRP A 250 14.80 -12.92 8.44
CA TRP A 250 13.89 -14.01 8.85
C TRP A 250 12.45 -13.52 8.92
N ARG A 251 11.53 -14.44 8.63
CA ARG A 251 10.12 -14.31 8.96
C ARG A 251 9.82 -15.01 10.26
N VAL A 252 9.15 -14.32 11.15
CA VAL A 252 8.77 -14.83 12.48
C VAL A 252 7.27 -14.65 12.66
N LEU A 253 6.56 -15.77 12.77
CA LEU A 253 5.12 -15.75 13.05
C LEU A 253 4.91 -15.70 14.56
N LEU A 254 4.16 -14.70 15.02
CA LEU A 254 3.73 -14.55 16.41
C LEU A 254 2.20 -14.50 16.45
N THR A 255 1.59 -15.58 16.96
CA THR A 255 0.12 -15.71 17.06
C THR A 255 -0.41 -15.56 18.48
N ALA A 256 0.49 -15.46 19.47
CA ALA A 256 0.11 -15.40 20.87
C ALA A 256 -0.62 -14.11 21.24
N THR A 257 -1.64 -14.24 22.06
CA THR A 257 -2.44 -13.12 22.57
C THR A 257 -1.99 -12.62 23.95
N GLY A 258 -1.04 -13.32 24.59
CA GLY A 258 -0.50 -12.95 25.90
C GLY A 258 0.81 -13.65 26.22
N GLY A 259 1.39 -13.29 27.38
CA GLY A 259 2.65 -13.84 27.84
C GLY A 259 3.88 -13.14 27.22
N THR A 260 5.04 -13.82 27.34
CA THR A 260 6.32 -13.29 26.85
C THR A 260 7.06 -14.37 26.06
N PHE A 261 7.99 -13.94 25.23
CA PHE A 261 8.91 -14.81 24.48
C PHE A 261 10.33 -14.25 24.54
N THR A 262 11.31 -15.07 24.20
CA THR A 262 12.70 -14.63 24.04
C THR A 262 13.22 -14.95 22.65
N ILE A 263 14.19 -14.17 22.21
CA ILE A 263 14.91 -14.37 20.95
C ILE A 263 16.39 -14.57 21.29
N SER A 264 16.97 -15.64 20.76
CA SER A 264 18.41 -15.87 20.87
C SER A 264 19.08 -15.68 19.52
N VAL A 265 20.16 -14.93 19.50
CA VAL A 265 21.03 -14.74 18.34
C VAL A 265 22.36 -15.41 18.61
N VAL A 266 22.74 -16.35 17.73
CA VAL A 266 24.10 -16.92 17.73
C VAL A 266 24.91 -16.19 16.67
N LEU A 267 25.99 -15.54 17.08
CA LEU A 267 26.87 -14.80 16.20
C LEU A 267 28.33 -15.08 16.59
N ASN A 268 29.15 -15.51 15.63
CA ASN A 268 30.55 -15.89 15.88
C ASN A 268 30.72 -16.94 17.00
N GLY A 269 29.77 -17.89 17.08
CA GLY A 269 29.76 -18.93 18.11
C GLY A 269 29.30 -18.46 19.51
N VAL A 270 28.96 -17.20 19.68
CA VAL A 270 28.45 -16.63 20.94
C VAL A 270 26.93 -16.51 20.85
N THR A 271 26.23 -17.14 21.82
CA THR A 271 24.78 -17.01 21.95
C THR A 271 24.44 -15.87 22.93
N SER A 272 23.61 -14.96 22.51
CA SER A 272 22.99 -13.94 23.39
C SER A 272 21.48 -14.02 23.26
N THR A 273 20.78 -13.91 24.39
CA THR A 273 19.30 -14.03 24.45
C THR A 273 18.71 -12.74 25.00
N THR A 274 17.63 -12.26 24.40
CA THR A 274 16.92 -11.08 24.88
C THR A 274 16.33 -11.31 26.27
N ALA A 275 16.10 -10.22 27.02
CA ALA A 275 15.14 -10.27 28.09
C ALA A 275 13.76 -10.70 27.55
N PRO A 276 12.82 -11.19 28.41
CA PRO A 276 11.48 -11.53 28.00
C PRO A 276 10.77 -10.38 27.29
N ILE A 277 10.28 -10.60 26.10
CA ILE A 277 9.58 -9.63 25.24
C ILE A 277 8.08 -9.93 25.34
N PRO A 278 7.21 -8.96 25.70
CA PRO A 278 5.76 -9.16 25.69
C PRO A 278 5.24 -9.50 24.30
N SER A 279 4.22 -10.36 24.21
CA SER A 279 3.60 -10.75 22.93
C SER A 279 3.03 -9.56 22.14
N ASN A 280 2.63 -8.48 22.83
CA ASN A 280 2.14 -7.25 22.24
C ASN A 280 3.23 -6.15 22.10
N ALA A 281 4.50 -6.51 22.20
CA ALA A 281 5.59 -5.55 22.03
C ALA A 281 5.55 -4.91 20.64
N THR A 282 5.86 -3.64 20.58
CA THR A 282 6.02 -2.93 19.29
C THR A 282 7.28 -3.40 18.56
N GLN A 283 7.33 -3.23 17.24
CA GLN A 283 8.51 -3.50 16.43
C GLN A 283 9.74 -2.77 16.95
N THR A 284 9.58 -1.50 17.35
CA THR A 284 10.67 -0.70 17.95
C THR A 284 11.20 -1.32 19.25
N ALA A 285 10.31 -1.85 20.09
CA ALA A 285 10.73 -2.51 21.33
C ALA A 285 11.47 -3.83 21.05
N MET A 286 11.01 -4.62 20.09
CA MET A 286 11.69 -5.83 19.64
C MET A 286 13.06 -5.53 19.03
N GLN A 287 13.13 -4.51 18.18
CA GLN A 287 14.37 -4.04 17.57
C GLN A 287 15.37 -3.57 18.62
N ALA A 288 14.93 -2.81 19.62
CA ALA A 288 15.77 -2.40 20.74
C ALA A 288 16.29 -3.59 21.57
N ALA A 289 15.41 -4.58 21.83
CA ALA A 289 15.81 -5.78 22.56
C ALA A 289 16.89 -6.59 21.81
N LEU A 290 16.77 -6.73 20.50
CA LEU A 290 17.78 -7.39 19.65
C LEU A 290 19.08 -6.58 19.57
N GLY A 291 18.99 -5.26 19.39
CA GLY A 291 20.14 -4.36 19.33
C GLY A 291 20.94 -4.28 20.65
N ALA A 292 20.31 -4.60 21.77
CA ALA A 292 20.95 -4.64 23.08
C ALA A 292 21.75 -5.93 23.37
N LEU A 293 21.66 -6.94 22.50
CA LEU A 293 22.38 -8.19 22.67
C LEU A 293 23.91 -7.95 22.59
N SER A 294 24.67 -8.49 23.52
CA SER A 294 26.10 -8.24 23.65
C SER A 294 26.90 -8.65 22.41
N ASN A 295 26.55 -9.78 21.77
CA ASN A 295 27.19 -10.25 20.54
C ASN A 295 26.85 -9.35 19.34
N VAL A 296 25.63 -8.84 19.26
CA VAL A 296 25.19 -7.87 18.23
C VAL A 296 25.92 -6.56 18.41
N THR A 297 25.92 -6.01 19.63
CA THR A 297 26.62 -4.75 19.95
C THR A 297 28.12 -4.86 19.68
N SER A 298 28.76 -5.98 20.05
CA SER A 298 30.19 -6.22 19.81
C SER A 298 30.54 -6.29 18.32
N ALA A 299 29.59 -6.71 17.47
CA ALA A 299 29.77 -6.74 16.03
C ALA A 299 29.41 -5.39 15.36
N ALA A 300 29.00 -4.38 16.11
CA ALA A 300 28.39 -3.14 15.60
C ALA A 300 27.17 -3.44 14.68
N GLY A 301 26.48 -4.55 14.95
CA GLY A 301 25.32 -4.98 14.20
C GLY A 301 24.06 -4.26 14.62
N THR A 302 23.07 -4.29 13.75
CA THR A 302 21.73 -3.75 14.02
C THR A 302 20.67 -4.72 13.49
N PHE A 303 19.47 -4.63 14.02
CA PHE A 303 18.29 -5.30 13.49
C PHE A 303 17.22 -4.28 13.13
N VAL A 304 16.56 -4.50 12.01
CA VAL A 304 15.29 -3.85 11.67
C VAL A 304 14.19 -4.89 11.88
N VAL A 305 13.14 -4.50 12.58
CA VAL A 305 11.96 -5.34 12.79
C VAL A 305 10.78 -4.68 12.10
N ALA A 306 10.24 -5.33 11.10
CA ALA A 306 9.09 -4.86 10.36
C ALA A 306 7.88 -5.80 10.57
N ARG A 307 6.71 -5.22 10.45
CA ARG A 307 5.43 -5.93 10.42
C ARG A 307 4.53 -5.19 9.43
N GLY A 308 4.02 -5.89 8.43
CA GLY A 308 3.09 -5.28 7.50
C GLY A 308 1.74 -5.00 8.14
N ASP A 309 1.17 -6.01 8.78
CA ASP A 309 -0.16 -5.95 9.40
C ASP A 309 -0.17 -6.86 10.66
N ILE A 310 -1.22 -6.74 11.49
CA ILE A 310 -1.37 -7.50 12.75
C ILE A 310 -1.41 -9.02 12.50
N SER A 311 -1.89 -9.45 11.34
CA SER A 311 -2.01 -10.86 10.93
C SER A 311 -0.79 -11.40 10.18
N THR A 312 0.19 -10.57 9.85
CA THR A 312 1.34 -10.96 9.04
C THR A 312 2.56 -11.31 9.88
N PRO A 313 3.46 -12.16 9.35
CA PRO A 313 4.72 -12.44 10.00
C PRO A 313 5.52 -11.16 10.27
N LEU A 314 6.22 -11.15 11.39
CA LEU A 314 7.26 -10.17 11.63
C LEU A 314 8.45 -10.47 10.72
N ILE A 315 9.06 -9.44 10.15
CA ILE A 315 10.31 -9.57 9.39
C ILE A 315 11.44 -9.00 10.24
N PHE A 316 12.47 -9.80 10.45
CA PHE A 316 13.68 -9.40 11.16
C PHE A 316 14.83 -9.35 10.16
N VAL A 317 15.43 -8.19 9.97
CA VAL A 317 16.57 -7.98 9.05
C VAL A 317 17.79 -7.59 9.86
N GLY A 318 18.81 -8.44 9.83
CA GLY A 318 20.07 -8.21 10.55
C GLY A 318 21.14 -7.60 9.66
N HIS A 319 21.62 -6.43 10.01
CA HIS A 319 22.74 -5.76 9.34
C HIS A 319 24.00 -5.84 10.19
N GLY A 320 25.15 -6.11 9.57
CA GLY A 320 26.44 -6.23 10.27
C GLY A 320 26.55 -7.47 11.17
N VAL A 321 25.67 -8.44 11.01
CA VAL A 321 25.61 -9.70 11.79
C VAL A 321 25.79 -10.93 10.90
N ALA A 322 26.65 -10.85 9.91
CA ALA A 322 26.87 -11.90 8.93
C ALA A 322 27.12 -13.26 9.60
N GLY A 323 26.42 -14.29 9.14
CA GLY A 323 26.48 -15.64 9.69
C GLY A 323 25.70 -15.82 11.00
N ALA A 324 24.90 -14.83 11.42
CA ALA A 324 24.01 -15.01 12.57
C ALA A 324 22.95 -16.06 12.31
N THR A 325 22.57 -16.78 13.36
CA THR A 325 21.36 -17.61 13.37
C THR A 325 20.44 -17.12 14.49
N LEU A 326 19.14 -17.25 14.25
CA LEU A 326 18.10 -16.76 15.15
C LEU A 326 17.25 -17.94 15.61
N THR A 327 16.95 -18.00 16.91
CA THR A 327 15.99 -18.93 17.48
C THR A 327 15.04 -18.21 18.42
N VAL A 328 13.84 -18.76 18.60
CA VAL A 328 12.80 -18.17 19.43
C VAL A 328 12.33 -19.18 20.48
N ASP A 329 12.05 -18.70 21.69
CA ASP A 329 11.42 -19.50 22.76
C ASP A 329 10.11 -18.81 23.19
N GLY A 330 9.02 -19.50 22.92
CA GLY A 330 7.67 -19.09 23.26
C GLY A 330 7.05 -19.86 24.43
N SER A 331 7.85 -20.54 25.27
CA SER A 331 7.34 -21.38 26.37
C SER A 331 6.51 -20.61 27.39
N GLN A 332 6.65 -19.28 27.46
CA GLN A 332 5.89 -18.41 28.33
C GLN A 332 4.75 -17.66 27.64
N LEU A 333 4.45 -18.00 26.39
CA LEU A 333 3.34 -17.42 25.64
C LEU A 333 2.01 -18.09 26.04
N THR A 334 0.93 -17.35 25.91
CA THR A 334 -0.44 -17.82 26.13
C THR A 334 -1.32 -17.45 24.93
N GLY A 335 -2.25 -18.35 24.59
CA GLY A 335 -3.21 -18.13 23.49
C GLY A 335 -2.60 -18.15 22.09
N GLY A 336 -1.44 -18.80 21.93
CA GLY A 336 -0.76 -18.93 20.64
C GLY A 336 0.72 -19.28 20.79
N SER A 337 1.52 -19.06 19.76
CA SER A 337 2.92 -19.45 19.68
C SER A 337 3.78 -18.40 18.98
N ILE A 338 5.09 -18.64 18.96
CA ILE A 338 6.06 -17.95 18.11
C ILE A 338 6.88 -18.98 17.35
N SER A 339 7.14 -18.76 16.07
CA SER A 339 7.97 -19.65 15.23
C SER A 339 8.69 -18.88 14.14
N ILE A 340 9.84 -19.40 13.70
CA ILE A 340 10.53 -18.89 12.52
C ILE A 340 9.97 -19.66 11.32
N LEU A 341 9.40 -18.94 10.35
CA LEU A 341 8.82 -19.53 9.14
C LEU A 341 9.87 -19.80 8.06
N GLY A 342 10.93 -19.01 8.02
CA GLY A 342 11.99 -19.13 7.02
C GLY A 342 12.76 -17.84 6.81
N THR A 343 13.49 -17.79 5.69
CA THR A 343 14.25 -16.61 5.26
C THR A 343 13.34 -15.64 4.52
N TYR A 344 13.48 -14.36 4.79
CA TYR A 344 12.88 -13.31 3.98
C TYR A 344 13.78 -13.01 2.77
N LEU A 345 13.22 -13.07 1.58
CA LEU A 345 13.97 -12.93 0.32
C LEU A 345 13.90 -11.53 -0.29
N GLY A 346 13.06 -10.66 0.28
CA GLY A 346 12.73 -9.34 -0.24
C GLY A 346 11.45 -9.34 -1.08
N ASP A 347 10.69 -8.26 -1.01
CA ASP A 347 9.36 -8.16 -1.63
C ASP A 347 9.38 -8.45 -3.14
N VAL A 348 10.38 -7.93 -3.85
CA VAL A 348 10.48 -8.17 -5.30
C VAL A 348 10.74 -9.64 -5.59
N ALA A 349 11.66 -10.29 -4.85
CA ALA A 349 12.01 -11.68 -5.07
C ALA A 349 10.83 -12.63 -4.82
N GLU A 350 10.00 -12.30 -3.84
CA GLU A 350 8.85 -13.11 -3.44
C GLU A 350 7.66 -12.97 -4.38
N ASN A 351 7.64 -11.90 -5.18
CA ASN A 351 6.57 -11.59 -6.12
C ASN A 351 7.01 -11.67 -7.60
N VAL A 352 8.22 -12.19 -7.89
CA VAL A 352 8.64 -12.40 -9.28
C VAL A 352 7.64 -13.28 -10.01
N PRO A 353 7.02 -12.79 -11.10
CA PRO A 353 6.09 -13.60 -11.86
C PRO A 353 6.80 -14.80 -12.49
N THR A 354 6.19 -15.97 -12.37
CA THR A 354 6.73 -17.22 -12.90
C THR A 354 5.73 -17.90 -13.82
N ASP A 355 6.22 -18.70 -14.74
CA ASP A 355 5.39 -19.60 -15.53
C ASP A 355 4.99 -20.85 -14.71
N SER A 356 4.21 -21.74 -15.31
CA SER A 356 3.77 -22.98 -14.68
C SER A 356 4.91 -23.95 -14.29
N THR A 357 6.15 -23.68 -14.73
CA THR A 357 7.35 -24.46 -14.40
C THR A 357 8.17 -23.80 -13.27
N GLY A 358 7.75 -22.64 -12.77
CA GLY A 358 8.47 -21.83 -11.79
C GLY A 358 9.60 -20.97 -12.39
N LYS A 359 9.69 -20.86 -13.70
CA LYS A 359 10.69 -20.00 -14.35
C LYS A 359 10.20 -18.55 -14.37
N ALA A 360 11.08 -17.62 -13.97
CA ALA A 360 10.79 -16.20 -13.98
C ALA A 360 10.39 -15.70 -15.38
N LEU A 361 9.27 -15.02 -15.45
CA LEU A 361 8.79 -14.32 -16.65
C LEU A 361 9.44 -12.93 -16.76
N PRO A 362 9.54 -12.37 -17.96
CA PRO A 362 9.85 -10.96 -18.12
C PRO A 362 8.77 -10.08 -17.44
N PHE A 363 9.19 -9.03 -16.76
CA PHE A 363 8.29 -8.08 -16.10
C PHE A 363 8.88 -6.68 -16.08
N PHE A 364 8.03 -5.69 -15.93
CA PHE A 364 8.47 -4.33 -15.62
C PHE A 364 8.53 -4.12 -14.11
N LEU A 365 9.59 -3.45 -13.65
CA LEU A 365 9.75 -3.02 -12.26
C LEU A 365 9.90 -1.50 -12.23
N LEU A 366 8.99 -0.82 -11.56
CA LEU A 366 9.07 0.61 -11.34
C LEU A 366 9.50 0.86 -9.90
N VAL A 367 10.51 1.69 -9.73
CA VAL A 367 11.03 2.09 -8.41
C VAL A 367 10.87 3.59 -8.27
N SER A 368 10.10 4.03 -7.28
CA SER A 368 9.86 5.45 -7.06
C SER A 368 9.75 5.76 -5.58
N GLY A 369 10.33 6.86 -5.16
CA GLY A 369 10.26 7.31 -3.78
C GLY A 369 11.36 8.30 -3.45
N SER A 370 11.82 8.26 -2.21
CA SER A 370 12.80 9.17 -1.61
C SER A 370 12.21 10.44 -0.99
N GLY A 371 10.88 10.64 -1.06
CA GLY A 371 10.22 11.68 -0.27
C GLY A 371 10.46 11.51 1.24
N ASN A 372 10.66 10.29 1.69
CA ASN A 372 10.92 9.93 3.09
C ASN A 372 12.41 9.88 3.47
N ASP A 373 13.33 10.15 2.53
CA ASP A 373 14.78 10.18 2.80
C ASP A 373 15.25 11.56 3.31
N THR A 374 14.40 12.31 3.98
CA THR A 374 14.66 13.71 4.38
C THR A 374 15.85 13.89 5.32
N SER A 375 16.17 12.88 6.13
CA SER A 375 17.29 12.89 7.06
C SER A 375 18.63 12.49 6.43
N TYR A 376 18.63 12.14 5.14
CA TYR A 376 19.82 11.66 4.43
C TYR A 376 20.27 12.66 3.37
N THR A 377 21.59 12.71 3.16
CA THR A 377 22.19 13.54 2.10
C THR A 377 21.94 12.93 0.72
N ASP A 378 21.96 13.75 -0.32
CA ASP A 378 21.82 13.29 -1.70
C ASP A 378 22.90 12.27 -2.09
N ALA A 379 24.12 12.41 -1.57
CA ALA A 379 25.19 11.42 -1.77
C ALA A 379 24.85 10.05 -1.17
N GLN A 380 24.22 10.02 0.00
CA GLN A 380 23.77 8.77 0.62
C GLN A 380 22.63 8.15 -0.20
N VAL A 381 21.66 8.94 -0.64
CA VAL A 381 20.56 8.47 -1.50
C VAL A 381 21.10 7.98 -2.84
N GLN A 382 22.06 8.66 -3.45
CA GLN A 382 22.72 8.20 -4.67
C GLN A 382 23.39 6.83 -4.47
N THR A 383 24.10 6.66 -3.35
CA THR A 383 24.74 5.38 -3.01
C THR A 383 23.70 4.27 -2.88
N ALA A 384 22.59 4.53 -2.18
CA ALA A 384 21.50 3.58 -2.00
C ALA A 384 20.78 3.26 -3.30
N ALA A 385 20.47 4.25 -4.12
CA ALA A 385 19.86 4.07 -5.44
C ALA A 385 20.76 3.26 -6.38
N THR A 386 22.07 3.52 -6.34
CA THR A 386 23.07 2.73 -7.08
C THR A 386 23.10 1.28 -6.60
N TYR A 387 23.12 1.06 -5.29
CA TYR A 387 23.05 -0.29 -4.72
C TYR A 387 21.79 -1.02 -5.17
N VAL A 388 20.62 -0.38 -5.04
CA VAL A 388 19.32 -0.92 -5.47
C VAL A 388 19.37 -1.30 -6.94
N ALA A 389 19.85 -0.42 -7.83
CA ALA A 389 19.96 -0.69 -9.27
C ALA A 389 20.86 -1.91 -9.55
N GLN A 390 22.03 -1.98 -8.91
CA GLN A 390 22.97 -3.09 -9.05
C GLN A 390 22.36 -4.42 -8.58
N GLN A 391 21.65 -4.39 -7.43
CA GLN A 391 20.98 -5.59 -6.91
C GLN A 391 19.84 -6.06 -7.81
N ILE A 392 19.08 -5.14 -8.39
CA ILE A 392 18.02 -5.47 -9.35
C ILE A 392 18.64 -6.19 -10.57
N VAL A 393 19.70 -5.63 -11.16
CA VAL A 393 20.38 -6.22 -12.31
C VAL A 393 20.93 -7.62 -12.01
N ALA A 394 21.50 -7.79 -10.82
CA ALA A 394 22.09 -9.06 -10.41
C ALA A 394 21.03 -10.14 -10.09
N ARG A 395 19.95 -9.76 -9.43
CA ARG A 395 18.95 -10.71 -8.90
C ARG A 395 17.78 -10.94 -9.84
N PHE A 396 17.41 -9.96 -10.64
CA PHE A 396 16.22 -9.97 -11.50
C PHE A 396 16.57 -9.68 -12.97
N PRO A 397 17.35 -10.54 -13.64
CA PRO A 397 17.83 -10.28 -15.00
C PRO A 397 16.71 -10.22 -16.06
N THR A 398 15.51 -10.68 -15.71
CA THR A 398 14.30 -10.60 -16.57
C THR A 398 13.50 -9.32 -16.36
N ALA A 399 13.87 -8.48 -15.37
CA ALA A 399 13.19 -7.24 -15.08
C ALA A 399 13.64 -6.11 -16.01
N SER A 400 12.70 -5.45 -16.65
CA SER A 400 12.89 -4.15 -17.28
C SER A 400 12.57 -3.07 -16.25
N THR A 401 13.61 -2.50 -15.63
CA THR A 401 13.43 -1.61 -14.48
C THR A 401 13.51 -0.15 -14.88
N ILE A 402 12.60 0.66 -14.35
CA ILE A 402 12.56 2.11 -14.53
C ILE A 402 12.53 2.78 -13.16
N PHE A 403 13.45 3.71 -12.93
CA PHE A 403 13.38 4.58 -11.77
C PHE A 403 12.58 5.84 -12.08
N VAL A 404 11.76 6.25 -11.16
CA VAL A 404 11.03 7.54 -11.21
C VAL A 404 11.59 8.43 -10.12
N GLY A 405 11.86 9.66 -10.45
CA GLY A 405 12.35 10.67 -9.51
C GLY A 405 11.34 10.96 -8.40
N VAL A 406 11.72 11.83 -7.51
CA VAL A 406 10.88 12.24 -6.37
C VAL A 406 9.56 12.82 -6.88
N LEU A 407 8.45 12.32 -6.40
CA LEU A 407 7.14 12.95 -6.57
C LEU A 407 6.98 14.02 -5.49
N GLY A 408 6.58 15.22 -5.88
CA GLY A 408 6.51 16.36 -4.99
C GLY A 408 5.47 16.23 -3.88
N ASP A 409 5.69 16.93 -2.79
CA ASP A 409 4.75 17.03 -1.67
C ASP A 409 3.47 17.78 -2.10
N CYS A 410 2.31 17.20 -1.84
CA CYS A 410 1.01 17.79 -2.09
C CYS A 410 0.54 18.70 -0.93
N ASN A 411 1.41 19.06 0.02
CA ASN A 411 1.03 19.83 1.21
C ASN A 411 0.90 21.32 0.96
N ALA A 412 -0.09 21.95 1.62
CA ALA A 412 -0.52 23.33 1.43
C ALA A 412 0.52 24.41 1.74
N SER A 413 1.46 24.13 2.59
CA SER A 413 2.38 25.15 3.09
C SER A 413 3.71 25.25 2.33
N SER A 414 4.04 24.24 1.56
CA SER A 414 5.30 24.16 0.80
C SER A 414 5.03 24.02 -0.69
N ASN A 415 4.57 25.08 -1.29
CA ASN A 415 4.17 25.11 -2.70
C ASN A 415 5.29 24.94 -3.71
N LEU A 416 6.47 24.56 -3.30
CA LEU A 416 7.61 24.52 -4.19
C LEU A 416 8.38 23.23 -3.94
N ILE A 417 8.53 22.49 -4.99
CA ILE A 417 9.64 21.62 -5.20
C ILE A 417 10.89 22.43 -4.84
N GLY A 418 11.48 22.09 -3.71
CA GLY A 418 12.68 22.80 -3.24
C GLY A 418 13.90 22.46 -4.10
N PRO A 419 14.96 23.26 -4.02
CA PRO A 419 16.26 22.92 -4.62
C PRO A 419 16.77 21.53 -4.21
N THR A 420 16.44 21.10 -2.99
CA THR A 420 16.76 19.78 -2.45
C THR A 420 16.11 18.64 -3.23
N ASP A 421 14.92 18.84 -3.78
CA ASP A 421 14.24 17.79 -4.55
C ASP A 421 14.86 17.63 -5.93
N VAL A 422 15.35 18.72 -6.52
CA VAL A 422 16.06 18.67 -7.81
C VAL A 422 17.39 17.92 -7.66
N SER A 423 18.16 18.20 -6.62
CA SER A 423 19.42 17.50 -6.35
C SER A 423 19.19 16.05 -5.95
N ARG A 424 18.11 15.77 -5.20
CA ARG A 424 17.66 14.42 -4.84
C ARG A 424 17.29 13.62 -6.10
N ASN A 425 16.54 14.23 -7.02
CA ASN A 425 16.18 13.64 -8.29
C ASN A 425 17.42 13.28 -9.13
N ALA A 426 18.40 14.18 -9.17
CA ALA A 426 19.70 13.91 -9.84
C ALA A 426 20.47 12.74 -9.19
N ALA A 427 20.41 12.61 -7.86
CA ALA A 427 21.00 11.49 -7.14
C ALA A 427 20.35 10.14 -7.52
N ILE A 428 19.04 10.10 -7.64
CA ILE A 428 18.30 8.90 -8.08
C ILE A 428 18.63 8.59 -9.55
N ALA A 429 18.68 9.60 -10.43
CA ALA A 429 19.06 9.46 -11.82
C ALA A 429 20.47 8.86 -11.99
N ALA A 430 21.41 9.28 -11.16
CA ALA A 430 22.75 8.71 -11.16
C ALA A 430 22.76 7.23 -10.73
N GLY A 431 21.90 6.83 -9.81
CA GLY A 431 21.66 5.42 -9.48
C GLY A 431 21.05 4.64 -10.65
N ALA A 432 20.04 5.22 -11.30
CA ALA A 432 19.38 4.60 -12.46
C ALA A 432 20.31 4.37 -13.66
N ALA A 433 21.41 5.11 -13.76
CA ALA A 433 22.41 4.92 -14.81
C ALA A 433 23.09 3.53 -14.79
N PHE A 434 22.98 2.80 -13.68
CA PHE A 434 23.46 1.41 -13.56
C PHE A 434 22.47 0.37 -14.10
N LEU A 435 21.25 0.77 -14.42
CA LEU A 435 20.26 -0.11 -15.03
C LEU A 435 20.55 -0.30 -16.53
N PRO A 436 20.22 -1.45 -17.11
CA PRO A 436 20.28 -1.66 -18.56
C PRO A 436 19.39 -0.66 -19.30
N MET A 437 19.89 -0.11 -20.39
CA MET A 437 19.09 0.75 -21.26
C MET A 437 17.88 -0.01 -21.81
N ILE A 438 16.73 0.65 -21.84
CA ILE A 438 15.52 0.16 -22.49
C ILE A 438 15.36 0.90 -23.80
N ASN A 439 15.38 0.20 -24.93
CA ASN A 439 15.30 0.78 -26.28
C ASN A 439 16.31 1.92 -26.51
N GLY A 440 17.53 1.78 -25.98
CA GLY A 440 18.59 2.78 -26.09
C GLY A 440 18.40 4.02 -25.22
N LYS A 441 17.44 4.01 -24.32
CA LYS A 441 17.15 5.13 -23.40
C LYS A 441 17.53 4.77 -21.99
N VAL A 442 18.04 5.75 -21.23
CA VAL A 442 18.25 5.61 -19.79
C VAL A 442 16.88 5.38 -19.13
N PRO A 443 16.73 4.33 -18.31
CA PRO A 443 15.44 3.99 -17.70
C PRO A 443 15.17 4.84 -16.46
N PHE A 444 15.04 6.14 -16.68
CA PHE A 444 14.76 7.11 -15.64
C PHE A 444 13.71 8.11 -16.10
N VAL A 445 12.68 8.31 -15.31
CA VAL A 445 11.72 9.38 -15.48
C VAL A 445 12.11 10.55 -14.60
N ASP A 446 12.62 11.60 -15.21
CA ASP A 446 12.93 12.85 -14.52
C ASP A 446 11.63 13.59 -14.18
N THR A 447 11.37 13.73 -12.89
CA THR A 447 10.20 14.43 -12.37
C THR A 447 10.41 15.93 -12.27
N TYR A 448 11.64 16.42 -12.52
CA TYR A 448 12.04 17.82 -12.36
C TYR A 448 12.80 18.43 -13.54
N ALA A 449 12.83 17.78 -14.68
CA ALA A 449 13.54 18.29 -15.83
C ALA A 449 13.04 19.72 -16.20
N ALA A 450 13.94 20.67 -16.26
CA ALA A 450 13.64 22.03 -16.63
C ALA A 450 12.99 22.09 -18.03
N GLY A 451 11.86 22.77 -18.15
CA GLY A 451 11.17 23.02 -19.43
C GLY A 451 10.17 21.97 -19.89
N VAL A 452 10.07 20.85 -19.23
CA VAL A 452 9.00 19.86 -19.46
C VAL A 452 7.99 20.02 -18.35
N GLY A 453 6.73 20.37 -18.66
CA GLY A 453 5.68 20.61 -17.70
C GLY A 453 5.73 19.63 -16.53
N GLN A 454 6.38 20.04 -15.46
CA GLN A 454 6.57 19.21 -14.27
C GLN A 454 5.21 19.04 -13.63
N PRO A 455 4.92 17.89 -13.03
CA PRO A 455 3.79 17.79 -12.13
C PRO A 455 4.13 18.61 -10.89
N LYS A 456 3.97 19.90 -10.98
CA LYS A 456 3.92 20.70 -9.77
C LYS A 456 2.59 20.38 -9.11
N ILE A 457 2.57 19.27 -8.38
CA ILE A 457 1.48 18.93 -7.52
C ILE A 457 1.60 19.88 -6.34
N ILE A 458 0.95 20.99 -6.50
CA ILE A 458 0.90 22.00 -5.49
C ILE A 458 -0.54 22.03 -5.01
N ASN A 459 -0.81 21.52 -3.85
CA ASN A 459 -1.86 21.96 -2.95
C ASN A 459 -3.19 22.35 -3.57
N GLY A 460 -3.67 21.64 -4.51
CA GLY A 460 -4.87 22.05 -5.19
C GLY A 460 -4.70 23.28 -6.08
N LEU A 461 -3.50 23.72 -6.33
CA LEU A 461 -3.21 24.78 -7.29
C LEU A 461 -2.70 24.17 -8.58
N GLY A 462 -3.24 24.64 -9.70
CA GLY A 462 -2.73 24.33 -11.00
C GLY A 462 -3.65 23.54 -11.90
N THR A 463 -3.26 23.52 -13.17
CA THR A 463 -3.86 22.76 -14.25
C THR A 463 -2.80 21.88 -14.88
N VAL A 464 -3.19 20.96 -15.78
CA VAL A 464 -2.23 20.15 -16.55
C VAL A 464 -1.31 21.03 -17.40
N ALA A 465 -1.82 22.14 -17.93
CA ALA A 465 -1.06 23.09 -18.77
C ALA A 465 -0.20 24.04 -17.93
N ASP A 466 -0.73 24.51 -16.81
CA ASP A 466 -0.02 25.34 -15.84
C ASP A 466 -0.40 24.91 -14.43
N PRO A 467 0.39 24.00 -13.84
CA PRO A 467 0.14 23.49 -12.50
C PRO A 467 0.14 24.55 -11.39
N GLN A 468 0.60 25.75 -11.66
CA GLN A 468 0.60 26.88 -10.72
C GLN A 468 -0.52 27.90 -10.95
N ALA A 469 -1.22 27.83 -12.07
CA ALA A 469 -2.28 28.77 -12.40
C ALA A 469 -3.59 28.40 -11.73
N GLY A 470 -3.96 29.10 -10.72
CA GLY A 470 -5.27 28.97 -10.08
C GLY A 470 -5.35 27.90 -9.00
N THR A 471 -6.54 27.59 -8.57
CA THR A 471 -6.82 26.61 -7.53
C THR A 471 -7.49 25.39 -8.15
N ASN A 472 -6.90 24.21 -7.94
CA ASN A 472 -7.51 22.94 -8.29
C ASN A 472 -7.61 22.07 -7.02
N SER A 473 -8.73 22.16 -6.33
CA SER A 473 -8.99 21.42 -5.09
C SER A 473 -8.87 19.89 -5.27
N ASN A 474 -9.00 19.41 -6.51
CA ASN A 474 -8.91 17.99 -6.82
C ASN A 474 -7.48 17.42 -6.72
N LEU A 475 -6.44 18.27 -6.77
CA LEU A 475 -5.06 17.83 -6.56
C LEU A 475 -4.67 17.80 -5.09
N LYS A 476 -5.51 18.32 -4.22
CA LYS A 476 -5.22 18.51 -2.81
C LYS A 476 -5.45 17.21 -2.04
N SER A 477 -4.49 16.84 -1.20
CA SER A 477 -4.76 15.85 -0.15
C SER A 477 -5.60 16.49 0.96
N ILE A 478 -6.64 15.79 1.37
CA ILE A 478 -7.56 16.26 2.40
C ILE A 478 -7.35 15.48 3.71
N VAL A 479 -6.97 14.23 3.60
CA VAL A 479 -6.94 13.29 4.71
C VAL A 479 -5.54 13.15 5.30
N LEU A 480 -4.52 13.02 4.44
CA LEU A 480 -3.11 12.94 4.84
C LEU A 480 -2.36 14.07 4.15
N ALA A 481 -1.80 14.98 4.93
CA ALA A 481 -0.99 16.07 4.43
C ALA A 481 0.11 15.52 3.51
N GLY A 482 0.24 16.07 2.31
CA GLY A 482 1.28 15.71 1.37
C GLY A 482 0.92 14.66 0.32
N HIS A 483 -0.26 14.05 0.35
CA HIS A 483 -0.64 12.99 -0.59
C HIS A 483 -1.69 13.46 -1.61
N PRO A 484 -1.68 12.91 -2.84
CA PRO A 484 -2.63 13.32 -3.87
C PRO A 484 -4.04 12.77 -3.58
N THR A 485 -5.05 13.57 -3.91
CA THR A 485 -6.44 13.08 -4.04
C THR A 485 -6.57 12.12 -5.23
N GLY A 486 -7.73 11.50 -5.41
CA GLY A 486 -8.00 10.68 -6.59
C GLY A 486 -7.80 11.43 -7.92
N ALA A 487 -8.22 12.69 -8.00
CA ALA A 487 -7.94 13.53 -9.17
C ALA A 487 -6.44 13.85 -9.29
N GLY A 488 -5.74 14.00 -8.18
CA GLY A 488 -4.29 14.15 -8.14
C GLY A 488 -3.57 12.88 -8.62
N ALA A 489 -4.02 11.71 -8.20
CA ALA A 489 -3.52 10.41 -8.68
C ALA A 489 -3.76 10.24 -10.19
N GLN A 490 -4.95 10.57 -10.69
CA GLN A 490 -5.26 10.56 -12.11
C GLN A 490 -4.37 11.54 -12.91
N PHE A 491 -4.15 12.74 -12.36
CA PHE A 491 -3.25 13.72 -12.97
C PHE A 491 -1.82 13.18 -13.07
N LEU A 492 -1.29 12.61 -11.98
CA LEU A 492 0.04 12.00 -11.96
C LEU A 492 0.17 10.83 -12.94
N ALA A 493 -0.83 9.95 -12.98
CA ALA A 493 -0.84 8.85 -13.94
C ALA A 493 -0.82 9.35 -15.38
N ASN A 494 -1.69 10.32 -15.72
CA ASN A 494 -1.75 10.92 -17.05
C ASN A 494 -0.43 11.59 -17.43
N TRP A 495 0.31 12.13 -16.47
CA TRP A 495 1.62 12.71 -16.69
C TRP A 495 2.72 11.66 -16.83
N LEU A 496 2.68 10.59 -16.02
CA LEU A 496 3.73 9.57 -15.96
C LEU A 496 3.65 8.60 -17.15
N VAL A 497 2.45 8.19 -17.56
CA VAL A 497 2.21 7.22 -18.64
C VAL A 497 2.99 7.56 -19.91
N PRO A 498 2.88 8.74 -20.52
CA PRO A 498 3.60 9.04 -21.77
C PRO A 498 5.13 9.03 -21.60
N LYS A 499 5.63 9.35 -20.40
CA LYS A 499 7.07 9.34 -20.11
C LYS A 499 7.61 7.91 -20.03
N VAL A 500 6.90 7.02 -19.34
CA VAL A 500 7.26 5.60 -19.30
C VAL A 500 7.08 4.97 -20.70
N GLN A 501 5.98 5.24 -21.38
CA GLN A 501 5.77 4.79 -22.76
C GLN A 501 6.93 5.20 -23.66
N SER A 502 7.42 6.42 -23.54
CA SER A 502 8.56 6.88 -24.34
C SER A 502 9.84 6.07 -24.10
N ILE A 503 9.99 5.44 -22.96
CA ILE A 503 11.13 4.56 -22.63
C ILE A 503 10.89 3.15 -23.16
N VAL A 504 9.69 2.59 -22.95
CA VAL A 504 9.40 1.17 -23.20
C VAL A 504 9.00 0.87 -24.65
N THR A 505 8.52 1.85 -25.41
CA THR A 505 8.18 1.65 -26.82
C THR A 505 9.38 1.96 -27.72
N THR A 506 9.61 1.10 -28.69
CA THR A 506 10.48 1.41 -29.84
C THR A 506 9.79 2.51 -30.63
N GLY A 507 10.44 3.63 -30.82
CA GLY A 507 9.98 4.72 -31.67
C GLY A 507 9.85 4.32 -33.14
#